data_2b4f4e76ae110cfe211753b53bcf6cfe
#
_entry.id   2b4f4e76ae110cfe211753b53bcf6cfe
#
_cell.length_a   1.000
_cell.length_b   1.000
_cell.length_c   1.000
_cell.angle_alpha   90.00
_cell.angle_beta   90.00
_cell.angle_gamma   90.00
#
_symmetry.space_group_name_H-M   'P 1'
#
loop_
_entity.id
_entity.type
_entity.pdbx_description
1 polymer ?
#
loop_
_entity_poly.entity_id
_entity_poly.type
_entity_poly.pdbx_seq_one_letter_code
_entity_poly.pdbx_strand_id
1 'polypeptide(L)'
;TDKAARIADAQGVFSTDKAALMKEMKGLSPSEAAELEKIYGEKNKDVFGNPASLREDMKDEMDGENEAAFVDAALSGDKEAADEQSVKAAASIIAEENDAWFNTDEGQVNELLRMHGEDPAAAEKLSEEFAEQNPGQKLDDTVEANMNEEELKEAKANLAGDRAAANVAVIEQGDAERSEEV
;
A
#
# COMPACT_ATOMS: atom_id res chain seq x y z
N THR A 1 -7.70 15.26 -11.11
CA THR A 1 -8.61 14.47 -11.98
C THR A 1 -8.12 13.03 -12.17
N ASP A 2 -6.84 12.82 -12.31
CA ASP A 2 -6.23 11.50 -12.54
C ASP A 2 -6.20 10.65 -11.26
N LYS A 3 -5.86 11.26 -10.13
CA LYS A 3 -5.77 10.61 -8.82
C LYS A 3 -7.11 10.01 -8.36
N ALA A 4 -8.21 10.76 -8.52
CA ALA A 4 -9.55 10.26 -8.16
C ALA A 4 -9.99 9.08 -9.04
N ALA A 5 -9.55 9.03 -10.30
CA ALA A 5 -9.81 7.89 -11.17
C ALA A 5 -8.99 6.66 -10.71
N ARG A 6 -7.71 6.82 -10.37
CA ARG A 6 -6.86 5.73 -9.86
C ARG A 6 -7.36 5.17 -8.53
N ILE A 7 -7.86 6.01 -7.64
CA ILE A 7 -8.48 5.55 -6.39
C ILE A 7 -9.72 4.71 -6.69
N ALA A 8 -10.59 5.17 -7.60
CA ALA A 8 -11.76 4.40 -7.99
C ALA A 8 -11.41 3.06 -8.66
N ASP A 9 -10.33 3.02 -9.45
CA ASP A 9 -9.83 1.80 -10.08
C ASP A 9 -9.24 0.84 -9.04
N ALA A 10 -8.53 1.35 -8.02
CA ALA A 10 -7.93 0.56 -6.96
C ALA A 10 -8.96 -0.06 -5.98
N GLN A 11 -10.16 0.52 -5.88
CA GLN A 11 -11.24 -0.03 -5.06
C GLN A 11 -11.84 -1.33 -5.61
N GLY A 12 -11.64 -1.70 -6.86
CA GLY A 12 -12.01 -2.97 -7.49
C GLY A 12 -13.39 -3.56 -7.12
N VAL A 13 -13.95 -4.41 -7.98
CA VAL A 13 -15.25 -5.08 -7.71
C VAL A 13 -15.09 -6.34 -6.85
N PHE A 14 -13.87 -6.89 -6.74
CA PHE A 14 -13.62 -8.20 -6.11
C PHE A 14 -12.44 -8.23 -5.13
N SER A 15 -11.54 -7.28 -5.20
CA SER A 15 -10.44 -7.10 -4.24
C SER A 15 -9.96 -5.65 -4.25
N THR A 16 -9.74 -5.11 -3.07
CA THR A 16 -9.18 -3.76 -2.90
C THR A 16 -7.67 -3.84 -2.86
N ASP A 17 -7.00 -3.14 -3.77
CA ASP A 17 -5.56 -2.94 -3.70
C ASP A 17 -5.24 -1.83 -2.68
N LYS A 18 -5.09 -2.23 -1.42
CA LYS A 18 -4.80 -1.32 -0.30
C LYS A 18 -3.48 -0.57 -0.50
N ALA A 19 -2.47 -1.22 -1.11
CA ALA A 19 -1.18 -0.58 -1.40
C ALA A 19 -1.32 0.53 -2.44
N ALA A 20 -2.08 0.31 -3.50
CA ALA A 20 -2.36 1.34 -4.50
C ALA A 20 -3.14 2.52 -3.90
N LEU A 21 -4.13 2.26 -3.03
CA LEU A 21 -4.86 3.31 -2.31
C LEU A 21 -3.92 4.13 -1.42
N MET A 22 -3.07 3.48 -0.65
CA MET A 22 -2.08 4.15 0.20
C MET A 22 -1.14 5.04 -0.63
N LYS A 23 -0.65 4.54 -1.75
CA LYS A 23 0.24 5.27 -2.66
C LYS A 23 -0.42 6.55 -3.20
N GLU A 24 -1.67 6.47 -3.60
CA GLU A 24 -2.41 7.62 -4.12
C GLU A 24 -2.71 8.67 -3.03
N MET A 25 -2.92 8.25 -1.79
CA MET A 25 -3.24 9.16 -0.69
C MET A 25 -2.00 9.71 0.02
N LYS A 26 -0.86 9.02 -0.02
CA LYS A 26 0.38 9.45 0.64
C LYS A 26 0.84 10.81 0.11
N GLY A 27 1.21 11.71 1.01
CA GLY A 27 1.81 13.01 0.69
C GLY A 27 0.85 14.07 0.16
N LEU A 28 -0.47 13.88 0.30
CA LEU A 28 -1.46 14.92 -0.03
C LEU A 28 -1.24 16.17 0.82
N SER A 29 -1.32 17.33 0.19
CA SER A 29 -1.51 18.60 0.91
C SER A 29 -2.97 18.77 1.30
N PRO A 30 -3.30 19.66 2.28
CA PRO A 30 -4.70 19.92 2.65
C PRO A 30 -5.58 20.34 1.48
N SER A 31 -5.02 21.09 0.53
CA SER A 31 -5.75 21.53 -0.66
C SER A 31 -6.01 20.39 -1.65
N GLU A 32 -5.03 19.49 -1.82
CA GLU A 32 -5.19 18.32 -2.69
C GLU A 32 -6.16 17.31 -2.09
N ALA A 33 -6.13 17.10 -0.78
CA ALA A 33 -7.09 16.23 -0.08
C ALA A 33 -8.53 16.76 -0.23
N ALA A 34 -8.74 18.05 0.00
CA ALA A 34 -10.07 18.68 -0.17
C ALA A 34 -10.57 18.63 -1.62
N GLU A 35 -9.67 18.84 -2.60
CA GLU A 35 -10.02 18.74 -4.02
C GLU A 35 -10.37 17.29 -4.39
N LEU A 36 -9.62 16.33 -3.88
CA LEU A 36 -9.85 14.90 -4.11
C LEU A 36 -11.20 14.46 -3.55
N GLU A 37 -11.54 14.82 -2.31
CA GLU A 37 -12.83 14.54 -1.70
C GLU A 37 -13.99 15.14 -2.52
N LYS A 38 -13.83 16.38 -2.98
CA LYS A 38 -14.83 17.05 -3.82
C LYS A 38 -15.05 16.31 -5.15
N ILE A 39 -13.97 16.00 -5.87
CA ILE A 39 -14.04 15.32 -7.17
C ILE A 39 -14.64 13.92 -7.01
N TYR A 40 -14.26 13.20 -5.95
CA TYR A 40 -14.79 11.88 -5.64
C TYR A 40 -16.30 11.94 -5.40
N GLY A 41 -16.77 12.84 -4.55
CA GLY A 41 -18.20 13.01 -4.26
C GLY A 41 -19.02 13.48 -5.46
N GLU A 42 -18.43 14.27 -6.38
CA GLU A 42 -19.12 14.66 -7.62
C GLU A 42 -19.31 13.48 -8.59
N LYS A 43 -18.34 12.53 -8.62
CA LYS A 43 -18.38 11.36 -9.50
C LYS A 43 -19.17 10.19 -8.91
N ASN A 44 -19.08 10.01 -7.61
CA ASN A 44 -19.70 8.90 -6.90
C ASN A 44 -20.90 9.45 -6.09
N LYS A 45 -22.09 9.23 -6.61
CA LYS A 45 -23.32 9.65 -5.95
C LYS A 45 -24.15 8.43 -5.58
N ASP A 46 -24.79 8.50 -4.41
CA ASP A 46 -25.74 7.48 -4.01
C ASP A 46 -26.98 7.47 -4.93
N VAL A 47 -27.87 6.52 -4.71
CA VAL A 47 -29.12 6.37 -5.48
C VAL A 47 -30.08 7.56 -5.35
N PHE A 48 -29.84 8.45 -4.39
CA PHE A 48 -30.61 9.66 -4.16
C PHE A 48 -29.93 10.91 -4.72
N GLY A 49 -28.71 10.77 -5.29
CA GLY A 49 -27.93 11.85 -5.87
C GLY A 49 -27.05 12.62 -4.87
N ASN A 50 -26.91 12.14 -3.63
CA ASN A 50 -26.00 12.74 -2.66
C ASN A 50 -24.55 12.34 -2.98
N PRO A 51 -23.56 13.24 -2.79
CA PRO A 51 -22.17 12.92 -2.97
C PRO A 51 -21.72 11.83 -1.98
N ALA A 52 -20.97 10.83 -2.46
CA ALA A 52 -20.30 9.87 -1.58
C ALA A 52 -19.14 10.53 -0.83
N SER A 53 -18.84 10.03 0.34
CA SER A 53 -17.72 10.47 1.17
C SER A 53 -16.50 9.61 0.85
N LEU A 54 -15.46 10.19 0.22
CA LEU A 54 -14.21 9.49 -0.01
C LEU A 54 -13.65 8.90 1.29
N ARG A 55 -13.70 9.67 2.37
CA ARG A 55 -13.17 9.24 3.67
C ARG A 55 -13.91 8.03 4.24
N GLU A 56 -15.22 7.99 4.15
CA GLU A 56 -16.02 6.85 4.63
C GLU A 56 -15.75 5.62 3.75
N ASP A 57 -15.82 5.78 2.43
CA ASP A 57 -15.57 4.69 1.50
C ASP A 57 -14.15 4.12 1.65
N MET A 58 -13.13 4.99 1.82
CA MET A 58 -11.76 4.53 2.04
C MET A 58 -11.59 3.81 3.38
N LYS A 59 -12.30 4.20 4.43
CA LYS A 59 -12.24 3.48 5.71
C LYS A 59 -12.97 2.15 5.68
N ASP A 60 -13.98 2.02 4.86
CA ASP A 60 -14.67 0.75 4.66
C ASP A 60 -13.79 -0.25 3.87
N GLU A 61 -12.97 0.25 2.95
CA GLU A 61 -12.01 -0.55 2.17
C GLU A 61 -10.71 -0.87 2.93
N MET A 62 -10.31 0.04 3.79
CA MET A 62 -9.13 -0.04 4.66
C MET A 62 -9.61 -0.14 6.11
N ASP A 63 -10.17 -1.29 6.47
CA ASP A 63 -10.96 -1.51 7.67
C ASP A 63 -10.15 -1.78 8.94
N GLY A 64 -8.83 -1.95 8.82
CA GLY A 64 -7.91 -2.04 9.95
C GLY A 64 -7.79 -0.72 10.72
N GLU A 65 -7.54 -0.79 12.04
CA GLU A 65 -7.40 0.41 12.90
C GLU A 65 -6.26 1.32 12.40
N ASN A 66 -5.10 0.74 12.06
CA ASN A 66 -3.95 1.48 11.55
C ASN A 66 -4.22 2.06 10.15
N GLU A 67 -4.93 1.34 9.32
CA GLU A 67 -5.31 1.74 7.97
C GLU A 67 -6.30 2.90 8.00
N ALA A 68 -7.34 2.81 8.85
CA ALA A 68 -8.28 3.91 9.04
C ALA A 68 -7.60 5.18 9.59
N ALA A 69 -6.61 5.02 10.49
CA ALA A 69 -5.81 6.12 11.00
C ALA A 69 -4.96 6.78 9.89
N PHE A 70 -4.40 5.97 8.98
CA PHE A 70 -3.70 6.48 7.81
C PHE A 70 -4.64 7.27 6.89
N VAL A 71 -5.84 6.76 6.60
CA VAL A 71 -6.84 7.46 5.77
C VAL A 71 -7.17 8.83 6.37
N ASP A 72 -7.40 8.89 7.68
CA ASP A 72 -7.70 10.15 8.38
C ASP A 72 -6.55 11.15 8.29
N ALA A 73 -5.32 10.70 8.52
CA ALA A 73 -4.13 11.55 8.42
C ALA A 73 -3.90 12.05 6.98
N ALA A 74 -3.97 11.16 6.00
CA ALA A 74 -3.77 11.49 4.59
C ALA A 74 -4.81 12.48 4.06
N LEU A 75 -6.10 12.25 4.36
CA LEU A 75 -7.19 13.14 3.93
C LEU A 75 -7.32 14.41 4.78
N SER A 76 -6.60 14.53 5.90
CA SER A 76 -6.43 15.81 6.57
C SER A 76 -5.33 16.68 5.91
N GLY A 77 -4.48 16.07 5.10
CA GLY A 77 -3.30 16.69 4.49
C GLY A 77 -2.15 16.90 5.47
N ASP A 78 -2.18 16.23 6.62
CA ASP A 78 -1.08 16.20 7.58
C ASP A 78 -0.05 15.15 7.12
N LYS A 79 0.97 15.63 6.40
CA LYS A 79 1.99 14.76 5.82
C LYS A 79 2.79 13.98 6.84
N GLU A 80 3.13 14.61 7.97
CA GLU A 80 3.92 13.97 9.01
C GLU A 80 3.12 12.83 9.67
N ALA A 81 1.88 13.10 10.04
CA ALA A 81 0.99 12.08 10.56
C ALA A 81 0.69 10.98 9.52
N ALA A 82 0.47 11.35 8.26
CA ALA A 82 0.25 10.39 7.18
C ALA A 82 1.47 9.50 6.94
N ASP A 83 2.68 10.03 6.98
CA ASP A 83 3.93 9.26 6.85
C ASP A 83 4.11 8.29 8.04
N GLU A 84 3.81 8.73 9.27
CA GLU A 84 3.84 7.84 10.44
C GLU A 84 2.80 6.72 10.35
N GLN A 85 1.54 7.08 10.07
CA GLN A 85 0.45 6.10 9.98
C GLN A 85 0.61 5.17 8.77
N SER A 86 1.25 5.61 7.68
CA SER A 86 1.48 4.75 6.53
C SER A 86 2.39 3.56 6.83
N VAL A 87 3.37 3.72 7.72
CA VAL A 87 4.24 2.61 8.15
C VAL A 87 3.44 1.59 8.95
N LYS A 88 2.58 2.06 9.87
CA LYS A 88 1.72 1.20 10.70
C LYS A 88 0.70 0.45 9.85
N ALA A 89 0.06 1.14 8.92
CA ALA A 89 -0.89 0.54 7.99
C ALA A 89 -0.21 -0.50 7.08
N ALA A 90 0.97 -0.18 6.54
CA ALA A 90 1.74 -1.12 5.72
C ALA A 90 2.09 -2.40 6.49
N ALA A 91 2.54 -2.27 7.75
CA ALA A 91 2.84 -3.43 8.60
C ALA A 91 1.60 -4.30 8.86
N SER A 92 0.42 -3.68 9.11
CA SER A 92 -0.86 -4.39 9.27
C SER A 92 -1.24 -5.14 8.00
N ILE A 93 -1.22 -4.49 6.85
CA ILE A 93 -1.61 -5.10 5.56
C ILE A 93 -0.69 -6.27 5.21
N ILE A 94 0.63 -6.12 5.39
CA ILE A 94 1.58 -7.21 5.15
C ILE A 94 1.29 -8.41 6.06
N ALA A 95 0.91 -8.18 7.32
CA ALA A 95 0.55 -9.24 8.24
C ALA A 95 -0.76 -9.94 7.82
N GLU A 96 -1.78 -9.18 7.39
CA GLU A 96 -3.05 -9.71 6.89
C GLU A 96 -2.85 -10.58 5.64
N GLU A 97 -2.06 -10.11 4.68
CA GLU A 97 -1.73 -10.87 3.47
C GLU A 97 -0.98 -12.17 3.80
N ASN A 98 -0.09 -12.15 4.79
CA ASN A 98 0.61 -13.35 5.25
C ASN A 98 -0.33 -14.38 5.91
N ASP A 99 -1.36 -13.94 6.61
CA ASP A 99 -2.35 -14.82 7.26
C ASP A 99 -3.41 -15.35 6.27
N ALA A 100 -3.48 -14.80 5.06
CA ALA A 100 -4.39 -15.27 4.01
C ALA A 100 -3.96 -16.66 3.50
N TRP A 101 -4.56 -17.70 4.05
CA TRP A 101 -4.23 -19.13 3.85
C TRP A 101 -4.10 -19.59 2.40
N PHE A 102 -4.68 -18.89 1.43
CA PHE A 102 -4.77 -19.37 0.03
C PHE A 102 -4.38 -18.36 -1.04
N ASN A 103 -4.11 -17.12 -0.72
CA ASN A 103 -3.91 -16.10 -1.76
C ASN A 103 -3.22 -14.85 -1.20
N THR A 104 -1.93 -14.96 -0.91
CA THR A 104 -1.10 -13.78 -0.62
C THR A 104 -1.02 -12.94 -1.90
N ASP A 105 -1.35 -11.65 -1.82
CA ASP A 105 -1.10 -10.72 -2.92
C ASP A 105 0.35 -10.20 -2.82
N GLU A 106 1.26 -10.97 -3.40
CA GLU A 106 2.70 -10.66 -3.40
C GLU A 106 2.98 -9.31 -4.06
N GLY A 107 2.19 -8.94 -5.06
CA GLY A 107 2.29 -7.65 -5.74
C GLY A 107 1.99 -6.50 -4.78
N GLN A 108 0.94 -6.62 -3.97
CA GLN A 108 0.58 -5.65 -2.94
C GLN A 108 1.66 -5.54 -1.86
N VAL A 109 2.17 -6.66 -1.38
CA VAL A 109 3.27 -6.68 -0.39
C VAL A 109 4.52 -6.01 -0.96
N ASN A 110 4.94 -6.33 -2.20
CA ASN A 110 6.10 -5.70 -2.84
C ASN A 110 5.91 -4.19 -3.03
N GLU A 111 4.71 -3.72 -3.37
CA GLU A 111 4.45 -2.28 -3.48
C GLU A 111 4.55 -1.57 -2.13
N LEU A 112 4.07 -2.17 -1.04
CA LEU A 112 4.23 -1.64 0.32
C LEU A 112 5.70 -1.60 0.75
N LEU A 113 6.45 -2.66 0.48
CA LEU A 113 7.90 -2.68 0.74
C LEU A 113 8.63 -1.61 -0.08
N ARG A 114 8.24 -1.39 -1.34
CA ARG A 114 8.80 -0.34 -2.21
C ARG A 114 8.50 1.06 -1.69
N MET A 115 7.29 1.29 -1.18
CA MET A 115 6.89 2.59 -0.62
C MET A 115 7.70 2.97 0.62
N HIS A 116 8.14 1.99 1.39
CA HIS A 116 8.85 2.18 2.66
C HIS A 116 10.32 1.76 2.62
N GLY A 117 10.79 1.14 1.54
CA GLY A 117 12.19 0.75 1.31
C GLY A 117 13.01 1.80 0.55
N GLU A 118 12.70 3.10 0.70
CA GLU A 118 13.41 4.16 -0.03
C GLU A 118 14.87 4.31 0.41
N ASP A 119 15.12 4.03 1.68
CA ASP A 119 16.45 3.98 2.28
C ASP A 119 16.48 2.99 3.46
N PRO A 120 17.66 2.62 3.97
CA PRO A 120 17.77 1.65 5.06
C PRO A 120 17.03 2.04 6.34
N ALA A 121 16.93 3.33 6.66
CA ALA A 121 16.24 3.78 7.88
C ALA A 121 14.71 3.65 7.75
N ALA A 122 14.17 3.90 6.57
CA ALA A 122 12.75 3.70 6.29
C ALA A 122 12.38 2.20 6.31
N ALA A 123 13.23 1.35 5.72
CA ALA A 123 13.05 -0.11 5.74
C ALA A 123 13.13 -0.68 7.17
N GLU A 124 14.10 -0.22 7.98
CA GLU A 124 14.22 -0.60 9.38
C GLU A 124 12.98 -0.24 10.18
N LYS A 125 12.45 0.99 9.98
CA LYS A 125 11.23 1.45 10.66
C LYS A 125 10.03 0.56 10.33
N LEU A 126 9.85 0.14 9.09
CA LEU A 126 8.78 -0.80 8.71
C LEU A 126 8.97 -2.15 9.39
N SER A 127 10.20 -2.66 9.45
CA SER A 127 10.51 -3.95 10.09
C SER A 127 10.28 -3.91 11.61
N GLU A 128 10.63 -2.80 12.26
CA GLU A 128 10.37 -2.57 13.68
C GLU A 128 8.85 -2.53 13.95
N GLU A 129 8.11 -1.76 13.18
CA GLU A 129 6.66 -1.63 13.33
C GLU A 129 5.95 -2.97 13.10
N PHE A 130 6.38 -3.75 12.08
CA PHE A 130 5.85 -5.08 11.85
C PHE A 130 6.08 -6.02 13.04
N ALA A 131 7.28 -6.02 13.62
CA ALA A 131 7.61 -6.85 14.77
C ALA A 131 6.87 -6.42 16.05
N GLU A 132 6.57 -5.11 16.20
CA GLU A 132 5.78 -4.59 17.31
C GLU A 132 4.32 -5.07 17.23
N GLN A 133 3.73 -5.01 16.05
CA GLN A 133 2.35 -5.46 15.81
C GLN A 133 2.22 -6.98 15.80
N ASN A 134 3.28 -7.72 15.44
CA ASN A 134 3.29 -9.18 15.29
C ASN A 134 4.36 -9.83 16.18
N PRO A 135 4.13 -9.92 17.51
CA PRO A 135 5.14 -10.42 18.45
C PRO A 135 5.63 -11.82 18.11
N GLY A 136 6.93 -11.96 17.90
CA GLY A 136 7.59 -13.23 17.58
C GLY A 136 7.71 -13.52 16.08
N GLN A 137 7.19 -12.65 15.23
CA GLN A 137 7.40 -12.69 13.77
C GLN A 137 8.41 -11.64 13.35
N LYS A 138 9.11 -11.89 12.24
CA LYS A 138 10.00 -10.93 11.58
C LYS A 138 9.53 -10.72 10.15
N LEU A 139 9.59 -9.48 9.72
CA LEU A 139 9.17 -9.12 8.36
C LEU A 139 9.96 -9.89 7.29
N ASP A 140 11.30 -10.01 7.45
CA ASP A 140 12.15 -10.78 6.53
C ASP A 140 11.73 -12.26 6.42
N ASP A 141 11.48 -12.91 7.57
CA ASP A 141 11.10 -14.32 7.61
C ASP A 141 9.70 -14.52 6.98
N THR A 142 8.80 -13.56 7.20
CA THR A 142 7.44 -13.54 6.66
C THR A 142 7.45 -13.41 5.14
N VAL A 143 8.23 -12.47 4.61
CA VAL A 143 8.38 -12.24 3.17
C VAL A 143 9.03 -13.46 2.50
N GLU A 144 10.09 -14.03 3.10
CA GLU A 144 10.78 -15.21 2.57
C GLU A 144 9.88 -16.46 2.50
N ALA A 145 8.93 -16.58 3.41
CA ALA A 145 8.02 -17.73 3.47
C ALA A 145 6.90 -17.68 2.41
N ASN A 146 6.55 -16.50 1.91
CA ASN A 146 5.34 -16.28 1.12
C ASN A 146 5.58 -15.81 -0.32
N MET A 147 6.82 -15.52 -0.70
CA MET A 147 7.17 -15.04 -2.03
C MET A 147 7.92 -16.07 -2.85
N ASN A 148 7.72 -16.09 -4.14
CA ASN A 148 8.53 -16.86 -5.06
C ASN A 148 9.95 -16.26 -5.22
N GLU A 149 10.87 -16.99 -5.90
CA GLU A 149 12.29 -16.59 -5.99
C GLU A 149 12.50 -15.23 -6.66
N GLU A 150 11.66 -14.85 -7.62
CA GLU A 150 11.78 -13.60 -8.37
C GLU A 150 11.27 -12.41 -7.57
N GLU A 151 10.08 -12.54 -6.97
CA GLU A 151 9.49 -11.53 -6.09
C GLU A 151 10.34 -11.29 -4.85
N LEU A 152 10.92 -12.37 -4.30
CA LEU A 152 11.79 -12.31 -3.14
C LEU A 152 13.06 -11.47 -3.37
N LYS A 153 13.59 -11.41 -4.59
CA LYS A 153 14.75 -10.56 -4.91
C LYS A 153 14.39 -9.07 -4.74
N GLU A 154 13.25 -8.67 -5.26
CA GLU A 154 12.75 -7.30 -5.12
C GLU A 154 12.47 -6.97 -3.66
N ALA A 155 11.75 -7.85 -2.97
CA ALA A 155 11.41 -7.69 -1.56
C ALA A 155 12.65 -7.53 -0.68
N LYS A 156 13.66 -8.39 -0.84
CA LYS A 156 14.93 -8.30 -0.09
C LYS A 156 15.70 -7.01 -0.37
N ALA A 157 15.68 -6.53 -1.60
CA ALA A 157 16.30 -5.25 -1.95
C ALA A 157 15.58 -4.06 -1.28
N ASN A 158 14.25 -4.07 -1.26
CA ASN A 158 13.45 -3.07 -0.57
C ASN A 158 13.67 -3.11 0.95
N LEU A 159 13.71 -4.30 1.55
CA LEU A 159 14.00 -4.47 2.99
C LEU A 159 15.41 -4.02 3.37
N ALA A 160 16.37 -4.12 2.47
CA ALA A 160 17.71 -3.58 2.65
C ALA A 160 17.81 -2.06 2.41
N GLY A 161 16.73 -1.42 1.93
CA GLY A 161 16.74 -0.02 1.51
C GLY A 161 17.60 0.22 0.26
N ASP A 162 17.81 -0.81 -0.56
CA ASP A 162 18.57 -0.73 -1.80
C ASP A 162 17.65 -0.59 -3.01
N ARG A 163 17.23 0.67 -3.24
CA ARG A 163 16.33 1.02 -4.36
C ARG A 163 16.92 0.68 -5.73
N ALA A 164 18.24 0.70 -5.87
CA ALA A 164 18.88 0.36 -7.14
C ALA A 164 18.75 -1.13 -7.44
N ALA A 165 19.02 -1.98 -6.45
CA ALA A 165 18.82 -3.42 -6.57
C ALA A 165 17.36 -3.81 -6.77
N ALA A 166 16.42 -3.16 -6.07
CA ALA A 166 14.99 -3.37 -6.25
C ALA A 166 14.52 -3.04 -7.67
N ASN A 167 14.96 -1.93 -8.24
CA ASN A 167 14.62 -1.56 -9.61
C ASN A 167 15.19 -2.55 -10.65
N VAL A 168 16.38 -3.12 -10.40
CA VAL A 168 16.96 -4.16 -11.26
C VAL A 168 16.11 -5.43 -11.21
N ALA A 169 15.69 -5.86 -10.02
CA ALA A 169 14.85 -7.04 -9.85
C ALA A 169 13.52 -6.92 -10.63
N VAL A 170 12.85 -5.77 -10.57
CA VAL A 170 11.62 -5.49 -11.36
C VAL A 170 11.84 -5.62 -12.86
N ILE A 171 12.98 -5.12 -13.38
CA ILE A 171 13.31 -5.22 -14.81
C ILE A 171 13.53 -6.67 -15.21
N GLU A 172 14.25 -7.44 -14.38
CA GLU A 172 14.52 -8.88 -14.63
C GLU A 172 13.21 -9.68 -14.66
N GLN A 173 12.26 -9.42 -13.76
CA GLN A 173 10.93 -10.05 -13.77
C GLN A 173 10.17 -9.75 -15.07
N GLY A 174 10.09 -8.50 -15.47
CA GLY A 174 9.39 -8.12 -16.70
C GLY A 174 10.02 -8.69 -17.98
N ASP A 175 11.31 -8.96 -17.99
CA ASP A 175 12.01 -9.61 -19.11
C ASP A 175 11.79 -11.15 -19.09
N ALA A 176 11.69 -11.77 -17.91
CA ALA A 176 11.37 -13.20 -17.75
C ALA A 176 9.95 -13.51 -18.27
N GLU A 177 8.95 -12.74 -17.85
CA GLU A 177 7.54 -12.90 -18.30
C GLU A 177 7.41 -12.80 -19.82
N ARG A 178 8.12 -11.84 -20.46
CA ARG A 178 8.10 -11.72 -21.92
C ARG A 178 8.78 -12.87 -22.66
N SER A 179 9.71 -13.58 -22.00
CA SER A 179 10.39 -14.71 -22.61
C SER A 179 9.57 -16.01 -22.56
N GLU A 180 8.60 -16.11 -21.68
CA GLU A 180 7.69 -17.26 -21.58
C GLU A 180 6.51 -17.17 -22.55
N GLU A 181 6.20 -15.97 -23.07
CA GLU A 181 5.13 -15.75 -24.06
C GLU A 181 5.53 -16.04 -25.51
N VAL A 182 6.78 -16.45 -25.80
CA VAL A 182 7.32 -16.73 -27.15
C VAL A 182 7.53 -18.21 -27.35
#